data_d81389829536e8726bdc9ee502bc0b9a
#
_entry.id   d81389829536e8726bdc9ee502bc0b9a
#
_cell.length_a   1.000
_cell.length_b   1.000
_cell.length_c   1.000
_cell.angle_alpha   90.00
_cell.angle_beta   90.00
_cell.angle_gamma   90.00
#
_symmetry.space_group_name_H-M   'P 1'
#
loop_
_entity.id
_entity.type
_entity.pdbx_description
1 polymer ?
#
loop_
_entity_poly.entity_id
_entity_poly.type
_entity_poly.pdbx_seq_one_letter_code
_entity_poly.pdbx_strand_id
1 'polypeptide(L)'
;CRMGNPGRLTTDIGPVIDGEAKTNIERHIQTMRSKGRPVFQAVRENSEDAREWQSGTFVAPTLIELDDFAELQKEVFGPVLHVVRYNRNQLPELIEQINASGYGLTLGVHTRIDETIAQVTGSAQVGNLYVNRNMVGAVVGVQPFGGEGLSGTGPKAGGPL
;
A
#
# COMPACT_ATOMS: atom_id res chain seq x y z
N CYS A 1 6.15 -10.83 11.67
CA CYS A 1 5.35 -11.67 10.75
C CYS A 1 6.18 -12.87 10.28
N ARG A 2 5.49 -13.96 9.93
CA ARG A 2 6.08 -15.21 9.47
C ARG A 2 5.75 -15.39 7.97
N MET A 3 6.77 -15.47 7.14
CA MET A 3 6.61 -15.85 5.74
C MET A 3 6.64 -17.37 5.60
N GLY A 4 5.90 -17.94 4.67
CA GLY A 4 5.91 -19.38 4.43
C GLY A 4 4.75 -19.85 3.55
N ASN A 5 4.53 -21.16 3.56
CA ASN A 5 3.46 -21.78 2.80
C ASN A 5 2.08 -21.27 3.27
N PRO A 6 1.27 -20.65 2.40
CA PRO A 6 -0.05 -20.09 2.76
C PRO A 6 -1.07 -21.16 3.16
N GLY A 7 -0.83 -22.43 2.90
CA GLY A 7 -1.66 -23.53 3.43
C GLY A 7 -1.49 -23.78 4.93
N ARG A 8 -0.55 -23.11 5.59
CA ARG A 8 -0.33 -23.21 7.04
C ARG A 8 -0.97 -22.03 7.76
N LEU A 9 -1.82 -22.25 8.75
CA LEU A 9 -2.48 -21.20 9.55
C LEU A 9 -1.51 -20.28 10.30
N THR A 10 -0.26 -20.71 10.50
CA THR A 10 0.78 -19.92 11.16
C THR A 10 1.52 -18.97 10.20
N THR A 11 1.20 -18.98 8.93
CA THR A 11 1.81 -18.12 7.91
C THR A 11 1.05 -16.81 7.81
N ASP A 12 1.74 -15.70 7.98
CA ASP A 12 1.18 -14.35 7.80
C ASP A 12 1.29 -13.87 6.36
N ILE A 13 2.37 -14.27 5.65
CA ILE A 13 2.68 -13.80 4.29
C ILE A 13 3.14 -14.97 3.43
N GLY A 14 2.44 -15.15 2.30
CA GLY A 14 2.78 -16.11 1.26
C GLY A 14 3.73 -15.54 0.20
N PRO A 15 4.02 -16.31 -0.87
CA PRO A 15 4.81 -15.85 -2.00
C PRO A 15 4.03 -14.81 -2.84
N VAL A 16 4.76 -13.98 -3.59
CA VAL A 16 4.17 -13.18 -4.67
C VAL A 16 3.85 -14.07 -5.86
N ILE A 17 3.03 -13.57 -6.78
CA ILE A 17 2.36 -14.38 -7.81
C ILE A 17 3.34 -15.16 -8.69
N ASP A 18 4.47 -14.56 -9.07
CA ASP A 18 5.46 -15.16 -9.95
C ASP A 18 6.87 -14.56 -9.79
N GLY A 19 7.83 -15.07 -10.56
CA GLY A 19 9.22 -14.61 -10.54
C GLY A 19 9.42 -13.23 -11.14
N GLU A 20 8.57 -12.80 -12.05
CA GLU A 20 8.61 -11.46 -12.62
C GLU A 20 8.20 -10.41 -11.57
N ALA A 21 7.11 -10.65 -10.85
CA ALA A 21 6.66 -9.81 -9.74
C ALA A 21 7.75 -9.69 -8.68
N LYS A 22 8.38 -10.82 -8.27
CA LYS A 22 9.51 -10.81 -7.34
C LYS A 22 10.64 -9.92 -7.85
N THR A 23 11.08 -10.13 -9.07
CA THR A 23 12.19 -9.37 -9.69
C THR A 23 11.89 -7.86 -9.75
N ASN A 24 10.65 -7.50 -10.09
CA ASN A 24 10.23 -6.10 -10.19
C ASN A 24 10.22 -5.41 -8.81
N ILE A 25 9.75 -6.10 -7.77
CA ILE A 25 9.75 -5.59 -6.39
C ILE A 25 11.18 -5.47 -5.87
N GLU A 26 12.01 -6.49 -6.04
CA GLU A 26 13.41 -6.46 -5.60
C GLU A 26 14.21 -5.35 -6.30
N ARG A 27 13.98 -5.14 -7.60
CA ARG A 27 14.57 -4.03 -8.35
C ARG A 27 14.14 -2.67 -7.80
N HIS A 28 12.86 -2.51 -7.45
CA HIS A 28 12.38 -1.29 -6.82
C HIS A 28 13.06 -1.03 -5.48
N ILE A 29 13.11 -2.04 -4.60
CA ILE A 29 13.79 -1.96 -3.30
C ILE A 29 15.25 -1.56 -3.48
N GLN A 30 15.96 -2.19 -4.42
CA GLN A 30 17.36 -1.89 -4.69
C GLN A 30 17.54 -0.46 -5.25
N THR A 31 16.63 -0.01 -6.10
CA THR A 31 16.63 1.37 -6.61
C THR A 31 16.47 2.38 -5.48
N MET A 32 15.59 2.13 -4.53
CA MET A 32 15.41 3.01 -3.37
C MET A 32 16.64 3.03 -2.46
N ARG A 33 17.28 1.88 -2.24
CA ARG A 33 18.57 1.82 -1.53
C ARG A 33 19.67 2.62 -2.22
N SER A 34 19.79 2.50 -3.55
CA SER A 34 20.79 3.25 -4.31
C SER A 34 20.56 4.76 -4.32
N LYS A 35 19.30 5.19 -4.13
CA LYS A 35 18.96 6.59 -3.89
C LYS A 35 19.22 7.07 -2.45
N GLY A 36 19.72 6.20 -1.59
CA GLY A 36 19.98 6.52 -0.17
C GLY A 36 18.73 6.53 0.71
N ARG A 37 17.60 5.95 0.26
CA ARG A 37 16.38 5.89 1.07
C ARG A 37 16.51 4.87 2.19
N PRO A 38 16.04 5.15 3.42
CA PRO A 38 15.96 4.17 4.49
C PRO A 38 15.04 3.02 4.07
N VAL A 39 15.57 1.79 4.11
CA VAL A 39 14.85 0.57 3.74
C VAL A 39 14.96 -0.43 4.87
N PHE A 40 13.83 -0.82 5.43
CA PHE A 40 13.72 -1.79 6.50
C PHE A 40 13.01 -3.04 6.01
N GLN A 41 13.65 -4.19 6.10
CA GLN A 41 13.04 -5.47 5.73
C GLN A 41 12.83 -6.34 6.97
N ALA A 42 11.64 -6.91 7.10
CA ALA A 42 11.29 -7.82 8.18
C ALA A 42 11.84 -9.23 7.90
N VAL A 43 13.17 -9.40 7.94
CA VAL A 43 13.83 -10.70 7.78
C VAL A 43 14.18 -11.26 9.14
N ARG A 44 13.84 -12.53 9.39
CA ARG A 44 14.46 -13.34 10.43
C ARG A 44 15.48 -14.25 9.76
N GLU A 45 16.77 -13.89 9.86
CA GLU A 45 17.88 -14.59 9.20
C GLU A 45 18.05 -16.07 9.62
N ASN A 46 17.51 -16.49 10.74
CA ASN A 46 17.73 -17.80 11.36
C ASN A 46 16.44 -18.65 11.45
N SER A 47 15.51 -18.56 10.52
CA SER A 47 14.33 -19.43 10.53
C SER A 47 14.58 -20.71 9.73
N GLU A 48 14.05 -21.83 10.20
CA GLU A 48 14.02 -23.10 9.45
C GLU A 48 13.35 -22.96 8.09
N ASP A 49 12.50 -21.93 7.93
CA ASP A 49 11.80 -21.58 6.71
C ASP A 49 12.69 -20.86 5.65
N ALA A 50 13.92 -20.46 5.99
CA ALA A 50 14.81 -19.69 5.10
C ALA A 50 15.11 -20.42 3.78
N ARG A 51 15.16 -21.74 3.78
CA ARG A 51 15.38 -22.55 2.57
C ARG A 51 14.16 -22.52 1.64
N GLU A 52 12.94 -22.52 2.21
CA GLU A 52 11.69 -22.43 1.46
C GLU A 52 11.59 -21.06 0.77
N TRP A 53 12.03 -19.99 1.41
CA TRP A 53 12.02 -18.65 0.82
C TRP A 53 12.99 -18.47 -0.35
N GLN A 54 14.14 -19.15 -0.29
CA GLN A 54 15.16 -19.09 -1.34
C GLN A 54 14.70 -19.78 -2.63
N SER A 55 13.89 -20.83 -2.52
CA SER A 55 13.42 -21.61 -3.67
C SER A 55 12.12 -21.08 -4.29
N GLY A 56 11.41 -20.15 -3.58
CA GLY A 56 10.12 -19.62 -4.00
C GLY A 56 10.15 -18.14 -4.40
N THR A 57 8.96 -17.64 -4.76
CA THR A 57 8.75 -16.24 -5.13
C THR A 57 8.44 -15.36 -3.90
N PHE A 58 9.18 -15.54 -2.84
CA PHE A 58 8.99 -14.77 -1.61
C PHE A 58 9.70 -13.43 -1.67
N VAL A 59 9.03 -12.41 -1.15
CA VAL A 59 9.59 -11.08 -0.88
C VAL A 59 9.31 -10.73 0.56
N ALA A 60 10.34 -10.36 1.30
CA ALA A 60 10.16 -9.95 2.70
C ALA A 60 9.38 -8.62 2.78
N PRO A 61 8.45 -8.48 3.74
CA PRO A 61 7.82 -7.21 4.00
C PRO A 61 8.85 -6.09 4.17
N THR A 62 8.69 -5.07 3.37
CA THR A 62 9.67 -4.00 3.26
C THR A 62 8.99 -2.65 3.53
N LEU A 63 9.58 -1.85 4.42
CA LEU A 63 9.20 -0.46 4.63
C LEU A 63 10.28 0.43 3.99
N ILE A 64 9.86 1.40 3.20
CA ILE A 64 10.73 2.38 2.54
C ILE A 64 10.27 3.77 2.95
N GLU A 65 11.16 4.56 3.54
CA GLU A 65 10.88 5.96 3.85
C GLU A 65 11.31 6.82 2.66
N LEU A 66 10.37 7.63 2.15
CA LEU A 66 10.57 8.54 1.04
C LEU A 66 10.65 9.98 1.56
N ASP A 67 11.39 10.84 0.88
CA ASP A 67 11.44 12.26 1.20
C ASP A 67 10.23 13.01 0.63
N ASP A 68 9.72 12.55 -0.53
CA ASP A 68 8.60 13.17 -1.21
C ASP A 68 7.69 12.11 -1.84
N PHE A 69 6.38 12.37 -1.87
CA PHE A 69 5.39 11.51 -2.51
C PHE A 69 5.64 11.33 -4.02
N ALA A 70 6.17 12.36 -4.69
CA ALA A 70 6.49 12.32 -6.12
C ALA A 70 7.52 11.26 -6.53
N GLU A 71 8.28 10.70 -5.56
CA GLU A 71 9.19 9.59 -5.83
C GLU A 71 8.45 8.29 -6.18
N LEU A 72 7.20 8.16 -5.79
CA LEU A 72 6.35 7.01 -6.07
C LEU A 72 5.61 7.20 -7.40
N GLN A 73 6.31 6.95 -8.51
CA GLN A 73 5.80 7.18 -9.86
C GLN A 73 4.80 6.13 -10.36
N LYS A 74 4.79 4.96 -9.75
CA LYS A 74 3.90 3.83 -10.11
C LYS A 74 3.62 2.95 -8.90
N GLU A 75 2.54 2.21 -9.00
CA GLU A 75 2.20 1.18 -8.02
C GLU A 75 3.29 0.10 -7.94
N VAL A 76 3.65 -0.28 -6.72
CA VAL A 76 4.54 -1.41 -6.43
C VAL A 76 3.69 -2.52 -5.82
N PHE A 77 3.29 -3.47 -6.67
CA PHE A 77 2.34 -4.51 -6.28
C PHE A 77 3.05 -5.64 -5.50
N GLY A 78 3.01 -5.57 -4.18
CA GLY A 78 3.65 -6.53 -3.29
C GLY A 78 3.76 -6.05 -1.85
N PRO A 79 4.49 -6.79 -0.98
CA PRO A 79 4.59 -6.48 0.45
C PRO A 79 5.57 -5.31 0.72
N VAL A 80 5.33 -4.17 0.10
CA VAL A 80 6.13 -2.95 0.24
C VAL A 80 5.26 -1.82 0.74
N LEU A 81 5.64 -1.23 1.87
CA LEU A 81 5.03 -0.04 2.45
C LEU A 81 5.94 1.16 2.23
N HIS A 82 5.44 2.19 1.57
CA HIS A 82 6.11 3.48 1.48
C HIS A 82 5.59 4.42 2.56
N VAL A 83 6.48 5.16 3.19
CA VAL A 83 6.17 6.14 4.23
C VAL A 83 6.73 7.50 3.82
N VAL A 84 5.89 8.51 3.83
CA VAL A 84 6.27 9.92 3.62
C VAL A 84 5.91 10.70 4.88
N ARG A 85 6.86 11.46 5.41
CA ARG A 85 6.61 12.38 6.52
C ARG A 85 6.32 13.76 5.97
N TYR A 86 5.29 14.40 6.47
CA TYR A 86 4.92 15.75 6.06
C TYR A 86 4.60 16.63 7.26
N ASN A 87 4.77 17.93 7.11
CA ASN A 87 4.32 18.90 8.11
C ASN A 87 2.81 19.11 7.97
N ARG A 88 2.12 19.31 9.09
CA ARG A 88 0.67 19.47 9.11
C ARG A 88 0.13 20.56 8.18
N ASN A 89 0.87 21.66 8.04
CA ASN A 89 0.51 22.75 7.14
C ASN A 89 0.65 22.41 5.64
N GLN A 90 1.31 21.29 5.30
CA GLN A 90 1.49 20.78 3.93
C GLN A 90 0.43 19.74 3.54
N LEU A 91 -0.57 19.49 4.40
CA LEU A 91 -1.62 18.52 4.10
C LEU A 91 -2.40 18.84 2.81
N PRO A 92 -2.75 20.10 2.50
CA PRO A 92 -3.43 20.43 1.24
C PRO A 92 -2.60 20.03 0.02
N GLU A 93 -1.33 20.39 -0.01
CA GLU A 93 -0.39 20.07 -1.10
C GLU A 93 -0.19 18.57 -1.25
N LEU A 94 -0.13 17.83 -0.14
CA LEU A 94 -0.03 16.37 -0.17
C LEU A 94 -1.28 15.73 -0.78
N ILE A 95 -2.48 16.22 -0.45
CA ILE A 95 -3.72 15.73 -1.05
C ILE A 95 -3.74 16.02 -2.55
N GLU A 96 -3.28 17.19 -2.98
CA GLU A 96 -3.15 17.53 -4.40
C GLU A 96 -2.18 16.59 -5.12
N GLN A 97 -1.03 16.27 -4.53
CA GLN A 97 -0.08 15.30 -5.08
C GLN A 97 -0.68 13.89 -5.19
N ILE A 98 -1.43 13.46 -4.17
CA ILE A 98 -2.15 12.18 -4.19
C ILE A 98 -3.16 12.15 -5.33
N ASN A 99 -4.00 13.18 -5.46
CA ASN A 99 -4.97 13.29 -6.54
C ASN A 99 -4.29 13.31 -7.92
N ALA A 100 -3.19 14.05 -8.06
CA ALA A 100 -2.43 14.17 -9.31
C ALA A 100 -1.75 12.85 -9.72
N SER A 101 -1.56 11.89 -8.81
CA SER A 101 -1.05 10.56 -9.15
C SER A 101 -1.99 9.78 -10.08
N GLY A 102 -3.26 10.16 -10.12
CA GLY A 102 -4.31 9.50 -10.90
C GLY A 102 -4.83 8.20 -10.30
N TYR A 103 -4.22 7.69 -9.23
CA TYR A 103 -4.72 6.53 -8.49
C TYR A 103 -5.70 6.96 -7.40
N GLY A 104 -6.85 6.30 -7.34
CA GLY A 104 -7.90 6.65 -6.39
C GLY A 104 -8.82 5.48 -6.05
N LEU A 105 -8.27 4.36 -5.54
CA LEU A 105 -9.09 3.22 -5.12
C LEU A 105 -9.57 3.40 -3.68
N THR A 106 -8.64 3.42 -2.73
CA THR A 106 -8.94 3.57 -1.31
C THR A 106 -8.01 4.58 -0.66
N LEU A 107 -8.56 5.41 0.22
CA LEU A 107 -7.80 6.29 1.10
C LEU A 107 -8.30 6.14 2.52
N GLY A 108 -7.38 6.03 3.48
CA GLY A 108 -7.68 6.02 4.91
C GLY A 108 -7.14 7.26 5.61
N VAL A 109 -7.95 7.88 6.45
CA VAL A 109 -7.52 8.95 7.35
C VAL A 109 -7.72 8.53 8.81
N HIS A 110 -6.65 8.63 9.60
CA HIS A 110 -6.67 8.32 11.03
C HIS A 110 -6.31 9.57 11.82
N THR A 111 -7.30 10.20 12.42
CA THR A 111 -7.12 11.42 13.23
C THR A 111 -8.32 11.61 14.16
N ARG A 112 -8.11 12.37 15.25
CA ARG A 112 -9.18 12.82 16.15
C ARG A 112 -9.55 14.30 15.93
N ILE A 113 -9.05 14.90 14.86
CA ILE A 113 -9.23 16.31 14.52
C ILE A 113 -10.26 16.42 13.41
N ASP A 114 -11.45 16.92 13.72
CA ASP A 114 -12.59 16.97 12.80
C ASP A 114 -12.30 17.84 11.57
N GLU A 115 -11.57 18.93 11.73
CA GLU A 115 -11.16 19.80 10.61
C GLU A 115 -10.25 19.06 9.62
N THR A 116 -9.36 18.19 10.13
CA THR A 116 -8.52 17.34 9.26
C THR A 116 -9.35 16.30 8.52
N ILE A 117 -10.35 15.70 9.20
CA ILE A 117 -11.28 14.77 8.55
C ILE A 117 -12.04 15.50 7.45
N ALA A 118 -12.63 16.65 7.74
CA ALA A 118 -13.39 17.46 6.78
C ALA A 118 -12.53 17.86 5.57
N GLN A 119 -11.30 18.27 5.80
CA GLN A 119 -10.36 18.65 4.74
C GLN A 119 -10.05 17.46 3.83
N VAL A 120 -9.67 16.30 4.38
CA VAL A 120 -9.35 15.11 3.58
C VAL A 120 -10.57 14.61 2.83
N THR A 121 -11.73 14.49 3.48
CA THR A 121 -12.95 13.98 2.86
C THR A 121 -13.51 14.93 1.79
N GLY A 122 -13.27 16.22 1.91
CA GLY A 122 -13.72 17.23 0.94
C GLY A 122 -12.81 17.41 -0.25
N SER A 123 -11.54 16.98 -0.18
CA SER A 123 -10.53 17.27 -1.20
C SER A 123 -9.95 16.03 -1.89
N ALA A 124 -10.00 14.86 -1.27
CA ALA A 124 -9.46 13.65 -1.85
C ALA A 124 -10.37 13.07 -2.95
N GLN A 125 -9.77 12.74 -4.11
CA GLN A 125 -10.44 12.15 -5.26
C GLN A 125 -10.22 10.64 -5.25
N VAL A 126 -11.04 9.93 -4.48
CA VAL A 126 -10.92 8.47 -4.30
C VAL A 126 -12.29 7.82 -4.28
N GLY A 127 -12.35 6.61 -4.80
CA GLY A 127 -13.58 5.85 -4.84
C GLY A 127 -14.09 5.46 -3.46
N ASN A 128 -13.22 5.08 -2.54
CA ASN A 128 -13.59 4.69 -1.19
C ASN A 128 -12.71 5.39 -0.16
N LEU A 129 -13.31 6.16 0.73
CA LEU A 129 -12.63 6.86 1.79
C LEU A 129 -13.05 6.32 3.15
N TYR A 130 -12.07 6.01 4.00
CA TYR A 130 -12.27 5.42 5.32
C TYR A 130 -11.73 6.33 6.41
N VAL A 131 -12.54 6.58 7.45
CA VAL A 131 -12.17 7.42 8.59
C VAL A 131 -12.04 6.56 9.83
N ASN A 132 -10.86 6.57 10.44
CA ASN A 132 -10.56 5.88 11.70
C ASN A 132 -10.87 4.36 11.69
N ARG A 133 -10.72 3.73 10.53
CA ARG A 133 -10.87 2.28 10.35
C ARG A 133 -9.88 1.77 9.31
N ASN A 134 -9.70 0.46 9.22
CA ASN A 134 -8.86 -0.13 8.18
C ASN A 134 -9.45 0.14 6.77
N MET A 135 -8.57 0.21 5.78
CA MET A 135 -8.90 0.48 4.38
C MET A 135 -8.61 -0.72 3.45
N VAL A 136 -8.55 -1.92 4.00
CA VAL A 136 -8.18 -3.15 3.25
C VAL A 136 -9.18 -3.48 2.16
N GLY A 137 -10.46 -3.14 2.36
CA GLY A 137 -11.48 -3.38 1.36
C GLY A 137 -12.89 -3.07 1.87
N ALA A 138 -13.88 -3.32 1.00
CA ALA A 138 -15.29 -3.17 1.30
C ALA A 138 -15.94 -4.54 1.55
N VAL A 139 -16.99 -4.55 2.36
CA VAL A 139 -17.81 -5.74 2.58
C VAL A 139 -18.80 -5.87 1.43
N VAL A 140 -18.72 -6.98 0.69
CA VAL A 140 -19.63 -7.27 -0.44
C VAL A 140 -21.09 -7.26 0.02
N GLY A 141 -21.95 -6.61 -0.75
CA GLY A 141 -23.38 -6.44 -0.43
C GLY A 141 -23.69 -5.35 0.58
N VAL A 142 -22.68 -4.75 1.23
CA VAL A 142 -22.86 -3.69 2.24
C VAL A 142 -22.30 -2.35 1.75
N GLN A 143 -21.14 -2.39 1.12
CA GLN A 143 -20.45 -1.18 0.64
C GLN A 143 -20.18 -1.29 -0.85
N PRO A 144 -20.54 -0.29 -1.66
CA PRO A 144 -20.07 -0.22 -3.04
C PRO A 144 -18.54 -0.03 -3.03
N PHE A 145 -17.85 -0.74 -3.93
CA PHE A 145 -16.40 -0.70 -4.05
C PHE A 145 -15.99 -0.43 -5.49
N GLY A 146 -15.12 0.54 -5.68
CA GLY A 146 -14.59 0.92 -6.99
C GLY A 146 -13.76 2.19 -6.87
N GLY A 147 -12.77 2.33 -7.76
CA GLY A 147 -11.84 3.43 -7.80
C GLY A 147 -12.21 4.50 -8.81
N GLU A 148 -11.42 5.57 -8.80
CA GLU A 148 -11.43 6.67 -9.75
C GLU A 148 -10.11 6.73 -10.52
N GLY A 149 -10.11 7.40 -11.66
CA GLY A 149 -8.92 7.57 -12.50
C GLY A 149 -8.32 6.24 -12.96
N LEU A 150 -7.05 6.03 -12.70
CA LEU A 150 -6.33 4.80 -13.04
C LEU A 150 -6.78 3.57 -12.24
N SER A 151 -7.53 3.77 -11.15
CA SER A 151 -8.02 2.70 -10.28
C SER A 151 -9.44 2.23 -10.58
N GLY A 152 -10.11 2.80 -11.57
CA GLY A 152 -11.47 2.38 -11.94
C GLY A 152 -11.99 3.12 -13.16
N THR A 153 -12.82 2.42 -13.96
CA THR A 153 -13.34 2.91 -15.24
C THR A 153 -14.86 2.98 -15.31
N GLY A 154 -15.55 2.72 -14.19
CA GLY A 154 -17.00 2.63 -14.21
C GLY A 154 -17.64 2.74 -12.84
N PRO A 155 -18.93 2.46 -12.75
CA PRO A 155 -19.67 2.53 -11.51
C PRO A 155 -19.12 1.53 -10.49
N LYS A 156 -19.24 1.90 -9.21
CA LYS A 156 -18.87 1.01 -8.11
C LYS A 156 -19.72 -0.25 -8.11
N ALA A 157 -19.14 -1.38 -7.71
CA ALA A 157 -19.80 -2.68 -7.65
C ALA A 157 -19.94 -3.19 -6.21
N GLY A 158 -20.79 -4.20 -6.00
CA GLY A 158 -20.89 -4.94 -4.74
C GLY A 158 -21.62 -4.21 -3.60
N GLY A 159 -22.23 -3.06 -3.85
CA GLY A 159 -23.09 -2.37 -2.89
C GLY A 159 -24.53 -2.87 -2.88
N PRO A 160 -25.36 -2.40 -1.94
CA PRO A 160 -26.81 -2.59 -2.02
C PRO A 160 -27.35 -1.90 -3.27
N LEU A 161 -28.34 -2.54 -3.89
CA LEU A 161 -29.05 -2.01 -5.06
C LEU A 161 -29.90 -0.80 -4.71
#